data_d65e398ee93a5110bdf5e9e88813b7bc
#
_entry.id   d65e398ee93a5110bdf5e9e88813b7bc
#
_cell.length_a   1.000
_cell.length_b   1.000
_cell.length_c   1.000
_cell.angle_alpha   90.00
_cell.angle_beta   90.00
_cell.angle_gamma   90.00
#
_symmetry.space_group_name_H-M   'P 1'
#
loop_
_entity.id
_entity.type
_entity.pdbx_description
1 polymer ?
#
loop_
_entity_poly.entity_id
_entity_poly.type
_entity_poly.pdbx_seq_one_letter_code
_entity_poly.pdbx_strand_id
1 'polypeptide(L)'
;MGLPVRISAVTLVCRDIGRLAAFYRQFGWPEAPTSVPEHVVFQCANGVVLGLFSETTFEQQLGRLVEGFRGFTLTIHCEDEETVVRAHETVRRFDDVAELDAQPTRSGWGYGFGFRDPEGNVWGVAYKYGSEIDHRGGFTYP
;
A
#
# COMPACT_ATOMS: atom_id res chain seq x y z
N MET A 1 13.66 12.78 25.59
CA MET A 1 13.75 12.73 24.13
C MET A 1 12.94 11.54 23.63
N GLY A 2 12.13 11.74 22.64
CA GLY A 2 11.28 10.68 22.08
C GLY A 2 11.96 9.86 20.98
N LEU A 3 11.16 9.04 20.32
CA LEU A 3 11.62 8.31 19.12
C LEU A 3 11.69 9.24 17.91
N PRO A 4 12.53 8.94 16.91
CA PRO A 4 12.50 9.65 15.64
C PRO A 4 11.08 9.66 15.02
N VAL A 5 10.68 10.83 14.52
CA VAL A 5 9.30 11.06 14.06
C VAL A 5 9.15 10.56 12.62
N ARG A 6 9.11 9.24 12.44
CA ARG A 6 8.92 8.63 11.12
C ARG A 6 8.52 7.16 11.20
N ILE A 7 7.80 6.73 10.20
CA ILE A 7 7.60 5.31 9.88
C ILE A 7 8.42 5.05 8.61
N SER A 8 9.34 4.10 8.66
CA SER A 8 10.28 3.83 7.55
C SER A 8 9.88 2.62 6.71
N ALA A 9 9.12 1.70 7.27
CA ALA A 9 8.71 0.50 6.57
C ALA A 9 7.32 0.05 7.02
N VAL A 10 6.55 -0.42 6.07
CA VAL A 10 5.36 -1.23 6.31
C VAL A 10 5.63 -2.59 5.71
N THR A 11 5.50 -3.65 6.50
CA THR A 11 5.76 -5.01 6.04
C THR A 11 4.49 -5.83 6.13
N LEU A 12 4.13 -6.45 5.02
CA LEU A 12 3.01 -7.38 4.93
C LEU A 12 3.54 -8.80 5.01
N VAL A 13 2.94 -9.60 5.87
CA VAL A 13 3.26 -11.03 5.96
C VAL A 13 2.36 -11.78 4.98
N CYS A 14 2.98 -12.61 4.14
CA CYS A 14 2.33 -13.20 2.98
C CYS A 14 2.24 -14.72 3.12
N ARG A 15 1.06 -15.25 2.85
CA ARG A 15 0.87 -16.71 2.69
C ARG A 15 1.47 -17.18 1.38
N ASP A 16 1.27 -16.42 0.32
CA ASP A 16 1.83 -16.68 -1.01
C ASP A 16 2.56 -15.42 -1.49
N ILE A 17 3.83 -15.30 -1.08
CA ILE A 17 4.63 -14.11 -1.39
C ILE A 17 4.88 -13.95 -2.89
N GLY A 18 4.99 -15.04 -3.64
CA GLY A 18 5.16 -14.97 -5.10
C GLY A 18 3.94 -14.32 -5.78
N ARG A 19 2.75 -14.71 -5.38
CA ARG A 19 1.49 -14.14 -5.87
C ARG A 19 1.36 -12.68 -5.47
N LEU A 20 1.65 -12.36 -4.22
CA LEU A 20 1.52 -11.00 -3.71
C LEU A 20 2.56 -10.06 -4.33
N ALA A 21 3.80 -10.51 -4.49
CA ALA A 21 4.83 -9.73 -5.19
C ALA A 21 4.46 -9.46 -6.65
N ALA A 22 3.92 -10.46 -7.36
CA ALA A 22 3.42 -10.26 -8.72
C ALA A 22 2.33 -9.21 -8.78
N PHE A 23 1.43 -9.19 -7.81
CA PHE A 23 0.39 -8.17 -7.71
C PHE A 23 0.99 -6.77 -7.54
N TYR A 24 1.90 -6.58 -6.57
CA TYR A 24 2.48 -5.26 -6.29
C TYR A 24 3.44 -4.78 -7.39
N ARG A 25 4.04 -5.67 -8.17
CA ARG A 25 4.83 -5.26 -9.34
C ARG A 25 4.00 -4.51 -10.38
N GLN A 26 2.70 -4.74 -10.43
CA GLN A 26 1.80 -3.99 -11.30
C GLN A 26 1.66 -2.50 -10.92
N PHE A 27 2.02 -2.14 -9.68
CA PHE A 27 2.01 -0.74 -9.24
C PHE A 27 3.06 0.10 -9.98
N GLY A 28 4.12 -0.53 -10.52
CA GLY A 28 5.20 0.18 -11.18
C GLY A 28 6.17 0.87 -10.21
N TRP A 29 6.10 0.54 -8.92
CA TRP A 29 7.02 1.09 -7.94
C TRP A 29 8.39 0.43 -8.03
N PRO A 30 9.49 1.18 -7.79
CA PRO A 30 10.83 0.60 -7.82
C PRO A 30 10.98 -0.53 -6.80
N GLU A 31 11.42 -1.69 -7.25
CA GLU A 31 11.74 -2.82 -6.40
C GLU A 31 13.21 -2.74 -5.99
N ALA A 32 13.49 -2.94 -4.71
CA ALA A 32 14.84 -2.92 -4.20
C ALA A 32 15.70 -4.04 -4.84
N PRO A 33 16.91 -3.73 -5.35
CA PRO A 33 17.74 -4.73 -6.01
C PRO A 33 18.23 -5.84 -5.07
N THR A 34 18.14 -5.65 -3.77
CA THR A 34 18.46 -6.65 -2.75
C THR A 34 17.28 -7.54 -2.38
N SER A 35 16.13 -7.38 -3.03
CA SER A 35 14.99 -8.27 -2.83
C SER A 35 15.36 -9.72 -3.16
N VAL A 36 14.82 -10.64 -2.38
CA VAL A 36 14.96 -12.09 -2.56
C VAL A 36 13.58 -12.72 -2.53
N PRO A 37 13.41 -14.00 -2.97
CA PRO A 37 12.07 -14.60 -3.03
C PRO A 37 11.26 -14.55 -1.73
N GLU A 38 11.91 -14.60 -0.57
CA GLU A 38 11.26 -14.58 0.74
C GLU A 38 11.09 -13.18 1.33
N HIS A 39 11.69 -12.16 0.73
CA HIS A 39 11.63 -10.79 1.20
C HIS A 39 11.74 -9.82 0.03
N VAL A 40 10.61 -9.33 -0.42
CA VAL A 40 10.50 -8.38 -1.54
C VAL A 40 10.20 -6.99 -0.98
N VAL A 41 10.92 -5.98 -1.48
CA VAL A 41 10.80 -4.61 -0.98
C VAL A 41 10.59 -3.64 -2.14
N PHE A 42 9.59 -2.76 -1.99
CA PHE A 42 9.31 -1.68 -2.93
C PHE A 42 9.62 -0.34 -2.29
N GLN A 43 10.34 0.51 -3.00
CA GLN A 43 10.66 1.86 -2.54
C GLN A 43 9.50 2.81 -2.82
N CYS A 44 8.98 3.44 -1.78
CA CYS A 44 7.98 4.49 -1.87
C CYS A 44 8.61 5.87 -1.68
N ALA A 45 7.82 6.91 -1.90
CA ALA A 45 8.26 8.28 -1.69
C ALA A 45 8.63 8.54 -0.22
N ASN A 46 9.48 9.53 0.01
CA ASN A 46 9.92 10.00 1.33
C ASN A 46 10.60 8.95 2.21
N GLY A 47 11.27 7.98 1.60
CA GLY A 47 12.06 7.01 2.34
C GLY A 47 11.25 5.91 3.03
N VAL A 48 9.96 5.78 2.73
CA VAL A 48 9.14 4.66 3.21
C VAL A 48 9.28 3.49 2.25
N VAL A 49 9.33 2.28 2.78
CA VAL A 49 9.30 1.07 1.96
C VAL A 49 8.08 0.21 2.28
N LEU A 50 7.56 -0.47 1.26
CA LEU A 50 6.60 -1.54 1.41
C LEU A 50 7.33 -2.86 1.29
N GLY A 51 7.39 -3.62 2.37
CA GLY A 51 8.04 -4.93 2.41
C GLY A 51 7.04 -6.07 2.38
N LEU A 52 7.42 -7.17 1.77
CA LEU A 52 6.68 -8.42 1.80
C LEU A 52 7.59 -9.48 2.42
N PHE A 53 7.13 -10.11 3.50
CA PHE A 53 7.79 -11.27 4.11
C PHE A 53 6.94 -12.51 3.89
N SER A 54 7.56 -13.64 3.59
CA SER A 54 6.88 -14.92 3.73
C SER A 54 6.58 -15.19 5.21
N GLU A 55 5.58 -16.02 5.50
CA GLU A 55 5.27 -16.42 6.87
C GLU A 55 6.50 -17.02 7.57
N THR A 56 7.27 -17.84 6.86
CA THR A 56 8.48 -18.46 7.40
C THR A 56 9.53 -17.40 7.76
N THR A 57 9.79 -16.44 6.88
CA THR A 57 10.75 -15.36 7.17
C THR A 57 10.30 -14.52 8.36
N PHE A 58 9.00 -14.21 8.45
CA PHE A 58 8.46 -13.48 9.59
C PHE A 58 8.70 -14.22 10.90
N GLU A 59 8.36 -15.50 10.96
CA GLU A 59 8.52 -16.30 12.19
C GLU A 59 9.99 -16.42 12.61
N GLN A 60 10.90 -16.54 11.65
CA GLN A 60 12.33 -16.63 11.96
C GLN A 60 12.91 -15.33 12.52
N GLN A 61 12.42 -14.19 12.07
CA GLN A 61 13.02 -12.89 12.41
C GLN A 61 12.24 -12.12 13.48
N LEU A 62 10.92 -12.21 13.49
CA LEU A 62 10.07 -11.34 14.29
C LEU A 62 9.20 -12.09 15.30
N GLY A 63 9.11 -13.40 15.18
CA GLY A 63 8.39 -14.23 16.13
C GLY A 63 7.11 -14.86 15.57
N ARG A 64 6.26 -15.32 16.48
CA ARG A 64 5.07 -16.08 16.14
C ARG A 64 3.99 -15.22 15.45
N LEU A 65 3.42 -15.74 14.37
CA LEU A 65 2.21 -15.19 13.77
C LEU A 65 0.99 -15.43 14.65
N VAL A 66 0.14 -14.42 14.72
CA VAL A 66 -1.16 -14.50 15.39
C VAL A 66 -2.24 -14.27 14.34
N GLU A 67 -3.20 -15.19 14.25
CA GLU A 67 -4.33 -15.06 13.33
C GLU A 67 -5.38 -14.11 13.87
N GLY A 68 -6.18 -13.55 12.95
CA GLY A 68 -7.35 -12.75 13.24
C GLY A 68 -7.37 -11.38 12.60
N PHE A 69 -8.05 -10.45 13.26
CA PHE A 69 -8.25 -9.09 12.80
C PHE A 69 -6.93 -8.34 12.59
N ARG A 70 -6.70 -7.79 11.39
CA ARG A 70 -5.45 -7.10 11.04
C ARG A 70 -5.41 -5.64 11.47
N GLY A 71 -6.53 -4.94 11.51
CA GLY A 71 -6.66 -3.63 12.13
C GLY A 71 -5.92 -2.47 11.45
N PHE A 72 -5.52 -2.58 10.19
CA PHE A 72 -4.87 -1.48 9.46
C PHE A 72 -5.29 -1.43 8.00
N THR A 73 -5.07 -0.26 7.39
CA THR A 73 -5.22 -0.05 5.95
C THR A 73 -4.01 0.66 5.40
N LEU A 74 -3.80 0.55 4.10
CA LEU A 74 -2.78 1.30 3.37
C LEU A 74 -3.51 2.30 2.48
N THR A 75 -3.00 3.53 2.40
CA THR A 75 -3.63 4.58 1.60
C THR A 75 -2.60 5.28 0.73
N ILE A 76 -2.97 5.44 -0.54
CA ILE A 76 -2.28 6.31 -1.48
C ILE A 76 -3.08 7.60 -1.56
N HIS A 77 -2.50 8.72 -1.14
CA HIS A 77 -3.13 10.02 -1.32
C HIS A 77 -2.75 10.65 -2.65
N CYS A 78 -3.72 11.28 -3.28
CA CYS A 78 -3.60 11.92 -4.58
C CYS A 78 -3.75 13.43 -4.45
N GLU A 79 -3.21 14.17 -5.42
CA GLU A 79 -3.22 15.63 -5.44
C GLU A 79 -4.60 16.20 -5.72
N ASP A 80 -5.44 15.47 -6.46
CA ASP A 80 -6.75 15.92 -6.91
C ASP A 80 -7.68 14.75 -7.27
N GLU A 81 -8.93 15.07 -7.56
CA GLU A 81 -9.94 14.08 -7.93
C GLU A 81 -9.63 13.41 -9.29
N GLU A 82 -9.05 14.14 -10.23
CA GLU A 82 -8.68 13.59 -11.54
C GLU A 82 -7.63 12.47 -11.39
N THR A 83 -6.66 12.65 -10.52
CA THR A 83 -5.65 11.61 -10.22
C THR A 83 -6.29 10.37 -9.61
N VAL A 84 -7.29 10.54 -8.75
CA VAL A 84 -8.07 9.40 -8.20
C VAL A 84 -8.77 8.63 -9.31
N VAL A 85 -9.41 9.33 -10.24
CA VAL A 85 -10.08 8.68 -11.40
C VAL A 85 -9.09 7.88 -12.25
N ARG A 86 -7.94 8.46 -12.56
CA ARG A 86 -6.89 7.75 -13.31
C ARG A 86 -6.35 6.54 -12.56
N ALA A 87 -6.18 6.66 -11.26
CA ALA A 87 -5.76 5.53 -10.43
C ALA A 87 -6.79 4.40 -10.44
N HIS A 88 -8.08 4.72 -10.35
CA HIS A 88 -9.14 3.72 -10.45
C HIS A 88 -9.10 2.98 -11.79
N GLU A 89 -8.96 3.70 -12.90
CA GLU A 89 -8.80 3.10 -14.23
C GLU A 89 -7.59 2.17 -14.30
N THR A 90 -6.50 2.53 -13.65
CA THR A 90 -5.29 1.71 -13.58
C THR A 90 -5.55 0.42 -12.79
N VAL A 91 -6.09 0.52 -11.58
CA VAL A 91 -6.35 -0.64 -10.72
C VAL A 91 -7.39 -1.58 -11.36
N ARG A 92 -8.38 -1.03 -12.06
CA ARG A 92 -9.38 -1.83 -12.76
C ARG A 92 -8.79 -2.78 -13.80
N ARG A 93 -7.60 -2.46 -14.32
CA ARG A 93 -6.87 -3.30 -15.30
C ARG A 93 -5.90 -4.28 -14.65
N PHE A 94 -5.72 -4.23 -13.36
CA PHE A 94 -4.82 -5.15 -12.67
C PHE A 94 -5.38 -6.57 -12.67
N ASP A 95 -4.49 -7.53 -12.77
CA ASP A 95 -4.82 -8.92 -12.51
C ASP A 95 -4.89 -9.17 -11.01
N ASP A 96 -5.78 -10.10 -10.61
CA ASP A 96 -5.81 -10.66 -9.27
C ASP A 96 -6.20 -9.66 -8.16
N VAL A 97 -6.94 -8.61 -8.49
CA VAL A 97 -7.58 -7.74 -7.50
C VAL A 97 -8.71 -8.53 -6.83
N ALA A 98 -8.66 -8.70 -5.51
CA ALA A 98 -9.68 -9.48 -4.80
C ALA A 98 -11.03 -8.75 -4.74
N GLU A 99 -10.99 -7.45 -4.48
CA GLU A 99 -12.16 -6.56 -4.48
C GLU A 99 -11.76 -5.19 -4.98
N LEU A 100 -12.67 -4.52 -5.67
CA LEU A 100 -12.50 -3.15 -6.15
C LEU A 100 -13.84 -2.44 -6.11
N ASP A 101 -13.88 -1.25 -5.53
CA ASP A 101 -15.05 -0.38 -5.61
C ASP A 101 -15.40 -0.10 -7.07
N ALA A 102 -16.68 -0.15 -7.42
CA ALA A 102 -17.12 0.04 -8.81
C ALA A 102 -16.68 1.38 -9.40
N GLN A 103 -16.63 2.41 -8.57
CA GLN A 103 -16.21 3.76 -8.94
C GLN A 103 -15.78 4.55 -7.69
N PRO A 104 -14.96 5.60 -7.86
CA PRO A 104 -14.69 6.51 -6.75
C PRO A 104 -15.96 7.25 -6.30
N THR A 105 -16.03 7.59 -5.02
CA THR A 105 -17.17 8.31 -4.43
C THR A 105 -16.70 9.50 -3.61
N ARG A 106 -17.56 10.50 -3.52
CA ARG A 106 -17.36 11.67 -2.66
C ARG A 106 -17.94 11.46 -1.29
N SER A 107 -17.25 12.00 -0.30
CA SER A 107 -17.72 12.10 1.08
C SER A 107 -17.41 13.50 1.61
N GLY A 108 -17.77 13.78 2.87
CA GLY A 108 -17.43 15.07 3.48
C GLY A 108 -15.94 15.33 3.64
N TRP A 109 -15.12 14.30 3.61
CA TRP A 109 -13.65 14.41 3.79
C TRP A 109 -12.87 14.42 2.48
N GLY A 110 -13.43 13.92 1.39
CA GLY A 110 -12.70 13.82 0.13
C GLY A 110 -13.36 12.93 -0.92
N TYR A 111 -12.54 12.45 -1.84
CA TYR A 111 -12.94 11.64 -3.00
C TYR A 111 -12.00 10.47 -3.14
N GLY A 112 -12.52 9.25 -3.21
CA GLY A 112 -11.65 8.09 -3.27
C GLY A 112 -12.37 6.78 -3.53
N PHE A 113 -11.58 5.71 -3.57
CA PHE A 113 -12.06 4.34 -3.72
C PHE A 113 -11.17 3.39 -2.91
N GLY A 114 -11.67 2.18 -2.72
CA GLY A 114 -10.93 1.12 -2.06
C GLY A 114 -10.76 -0.10 -2.94
N PHE A 115 -9.75 -0.88 -2.64
CA PHE A 115 -9.53 -2.20 -3.23
C PHE A 115 -8.83 -3.11 -2.23
N ARG A 116 -8.82 -4.40 -2.55
CA ARG A 116 -8.08 -5.40 -1.76
C ARG A 116 -7.10 -6.14 -2.65
N ASP A 117 -5.93 -6.39 -2.10
CA ASP A 117 -4.94 -7.25 -2.74
C ASP A 117 -5.37 -8.73 -2.69
N PRO A 118 -4.64 -9.64 -3.35
CA PRO A 118 -5.02 -11.06 -3.38
C PRO A 118 -5.14 -11.74 -2.02
N GLU A 119 -4.51 -11.19 -0.98
CA GLU A 119 -4.58 -11.74 0.37
C GLU A 119 -5.52 -10.95 1.29
N GLY A 120 -6.29 -10.02 0.73
CA GLY A 120 -7.31 -9.28 1.44
C GLY A 120 -6.82 -8.05 2.18
N ASN A 121 -5.57 -7.62 1.98
CA ASN A 121 -5.10 -6.36 2.56
C ASN A 121 -5.85 -5.19 1.93
N VAL A 122 -6.30 -4.26 2.76
CA VAL A 122 -7.17 -3.16 2.35
C VAL A 122 -6.35 -1.95 1.95
N TRP A 123 -6.62 -1.45 0.75
CA TRP A 123 -6.05 -0.23 0.22
C TRP A 123 -7.13 0.82 -0.02
N GLY A 124 -6.79 2.06 0.28
CA GLY A 124 -7.55 3.23 -0.17
C GLY A 124 -6.71 4.07 -1.14
N VAL A 125 -7.36 4.69 -2.08
CA VAL A 125 -6.77 5.70 -2.97
C VAL A 125 -7.68 6.91 -2.90
N ALA A 126 -7.15 8.05 -2.46
CA ALA A 126 -8.01 9.17 -2.12
C ALA A 126 -7.33 10.54 -2.30
N TYR A 127 -8.14 11.51 -2.71
CA TYR A 127 -7.84 12.91 -2.53
C TYR A 127 -8.58 13.42 -1.29
N LYS A 128 -7.84 13.83 -0.27
CA LYS A 128 -8.42 14.41 0.94
C LYS A 128 -8.48 15.92 0.82
N TYR A 129 -9.67 16.49 1.00
CA TYR A 129 -9.84 17.95 0.91
C TYR A 129 -8.97 18.67 1.93
N GLY A 130 -8.27 19.71 1.47
CA GLY A 130 -7.36 20.50 2.30
C GLY A 130 -5.98 19.89 2.52
N SER A 131 -5.69 18.70 1.98
CA SER A 131 -4.36 18.11 2.02
C SER A 131 -3.46 18.66 0.93
N GLU A 132 -2.14 18.47 1.11
CA GLU A 132 -1.14 18.81 0.12
C GLU A 132 -0.21 17.63 -0.14
N ILE A 133 0.19 17.47 -1.40
CA ILE A 133 1.24 16.54 -1.82
C ILE A 133 2.38 17.38 -2.37
N ASP A 134 3.57 17.28 -1.79
CA ASP A 134 4.73 18.04 -2.25
C ASP A 134 5.38 17.38 -3.49
N HIS A 135 6.42 18.04 -4.04
CA HIS A 135 7.12 17.56 -5.24
C HIS A 135 7.85 16.22 -5.04
N ARG A 136 8.02 15.76 -3.80
CA ARG A 136 8.61 14.46 -3.47
C ARG A 136 7.55 13.39 -3.18
N GLY A 137 6.27 13.73 -3.30
CA GLY A 137 5.16 12.86 -2.95
C GLY A 137 4.83 12.83 -1.46
N GLY A 138 5.36 13.79 -0.68
CA GLY A 138 5.09 13.90 0.75
C GLY A 138 3.70 14.44 1.02
N PHE A 139 2.97 13.76 1.87
CA PHE A 139 1.60 14.09 2.22
C PHE A 139 1.55 14.95 3.48
N THR A 140 0.86 16.08 3.41
CA THR A 140 0.56 16.92 4.57
C THR A 140 -0.93 16.86 4.87
N TYR A 141 -1.26 16.39 6.06
CA TYR A 141 -2.64 16.31 6.55
C TYR A 141 -3.12 17.73 6.88
N PRO A 142 -4.39 18.07 6.55
CA PRO A 142 -4.94 19.41 6.82
C PRO A 142 -5.09 19.72 8.29
#